data_d4abea81b90729f5a8c594864f4a1974
#
_entry.id   d4abea81b90729f5a8c594864f4a1974
#
_cell.length_a   1.000
_cell.length_b   1.000
_cell.length_c   1.000
_cell.angle_alpha   90.00
_cell.angle_beta   90.00
_cell.angle_gamma   90.00
#
_symmetry.space_group_name_H-M   'P 1'
#
loop_
_entity.id
_entity.type
_entity.pdbx_description
1 polymer ?
#
loop_
_entity_poly.entity_id
_entity_poly.type
_entity_poly.pdbx_seq_one_letter_code
_entity_poly.pdbx_strand_id
1 'polypeptide(L)'
;KNDPEIIIPKEDEMLIDIDVASLYPSMLIEYGFYPKHLGPEFLEVYSQIKDERIEAKHNGDKVKNETLKLALNGLSGNLQNQHNFCYSPFAVMQIRINGQKKKKIIAEKLTQIGCRIVQANTDGLFVLLKKSIYEQANKICREWEQLTRLTLEEERFEAMYQYAINDYIAVKEGYRETKNPDLIKTKGMFITKVLLGKGLSAKIIPEAIIKYFVDGIPVEDTIKGCTAIRKLLMSEKTGKQWHVEYMNQEQQRTNRF
;
A
#
# COMPACT_ATOMS: atom_id res chain seq x y z
N LYS A 1 10.53 -12.05 11.09
CA LYS A 1 9.40 -12.91 10.70
C LYS A 1 8.24 -12.47 11.55
N ASN A 2 7.22 -11.83 10.96
CA ASN A 2 6.02 -11.48 11.71
C ASN A 2 5.13 -12.73 11.72
N ASP A 3 4.75 -13.16 12.92
CA ASP A 3 3.73 -14.18 13.07
C ASP A 3 2.35 -13.58 12.80
N PRO A 4 1.38 -14.39 12.33
CA PRO A 4 0.00 -13.94 12.17
C PRO A 4 -0.55 -13.36 13.46
N GLU A 5 -1.18 -12.19 13.39
CA GLU A 5 -1.66 -11.48 14.57
C GLU A 5 -2.94 -10.68 14.28
N ILE A 6 -3.82 -10.65 15.28
CA ILE A 6 -5.00 -9.77 15.30
C ILE A 6 -4.73 -8.66 16.31
N ILE A 7 -4.76 -7.42 15.84
CA ILE A 7 -4.48 -6.24 16.65
C ILE A 7 -5.75 -5.39 16.71
N ILE A 8 -6.32 -5.31 17.89
CA ILE A 8 -7.47 -4.45 18.19
C ILE A 8 -7.02 -3.56 19.35
N PRO A 9 -6.87 -2.24 19.15
CA PRO A 9 -6.48 -1.32 20.21
C PRO A 9 -7.47 -1.39 21.37
N LYS A 10 -6.95 -1.35 22.60
CA LYS A 10 -7.77 -1.20 23.80
C LYS A 10 -8.31 0.22 23.90
N GLU A 11 -9.18 0.47 24.86
CA GLU A 11 -9.79 1.80 25.05
C GLU A 11 -8.76 2.91 25.29
N ASP A 12 -7.65 2.60 26.00
CA ASP A 12 -6.53 3.50 26.23
C ASP A 12 -5.45 3.50 25.14
N GLU A 13 -5.61 2.69 24.12
CA GLU A 13 -4.66 2.52 23.02
C GLU A 13 -5.19 3.11 21.71
N MET A 14 -4.29 3.32 20.77
CA MET A 14 -4.59 3.67 19.38
C MET A 14 -3.61 2.97 18.45
N LEU A 15 -4.11 2.63 17.26
CA LEU A 15 -3.33 2.05 16.17
C LEU A 15 -3.24 3.09 15.05
N ILE A 16 -2.02 3.47 14.70
CA ILE A 16 -1.75 4.44 13.63
C ILE A 16 -0.82 3.84 12.58
N ASP A 17 -1.00 4.24 11.33
CA ASP A 17 -0.05 4.05 10.24
C ASP A 17 0.64 5.39 9.99
N ILE A 18 1.96 5.42 10.12
CA ILE A 18 2.79 6.59 9.85
C ILE A 18 3.54 6.30 8.56
N ASP A 19 3.13 6.93 7.47
CA ASP A 19 3.66 6.68 6.12
C ASP A 19 4.40 7.91 5.57
N VAL A 20 5.48 7.69 4.82
CA VAL A 20 6.20 8.81 4.20
C VAL A 20 5.49 9.20 2.90
N ALA A 21 5.01 10.44 2.85
CA ALA A 21 4.34 10.98 1.68
C ALA A 21 5.22 10.88 0.43
N SER A 22 4.81 10.06 -0.53
CA SER A 22 5.53 9.87 -1.80
C SER A 22 7.04 9.61 -1.59
N LEU A 23 7.40 8.61 -0.79
CA LEU A 23 8.78 8.35 -0.35
C LEU A 23 9.82 8.44 -1.48
N TYR A 24 9.65 7.70 -2.58
CA TYR A 24 10.61 7.67 -3.69
C TYR A 24 10.76 9.04 -4.36
N PRO A 25 9.68 9.72 -4.79
CA PRO A 25 9.76 11.08 -5.32
C PRO A 25 10.41 12.07 -4.37
N SER A 26 10.03 12.04 -3.10
CA SER A 26 10.58 12.95 -2.11
C SER A 26 12.08 12.73 -1.89
N MET A 27 12.52 11.46 -1.82
CA MET A 27 13.94 11.13 -1.69
C MET A 27 14.76 11.56 -2.93
N LEU A 28 14.22 11.39 -4.12
CA LEU A 28 14.86 11.83 -5.35
C LEU A 28 15.10 13.34 -5.34
N ILE A 29 14.07 14.11 -5.01
CA ILE A 29 14.12 15.58 -5.05
C ILE A 29 14.97 16.12 -3.90
N GLU A 30 14.65 15.73 -2.65
CA GLU A 30 15.27 16.32 -1.46
C GLU A 30 16.77 15.98 -1.31
N TYR A 31 17.18 14.81 -1.80
CA TYR A 31 18.58 14.37 -1.64
C TYR A 31 19.36 14.29 -2.95
N GLY A 32 18.76 14.67 -4.08
CA GLY A 32 19.41 14.67 -5.37
C GLY A 32 19.84 13.26 -5.83
N PHE A 33 19.04 12.23 -5.50
CA PHE A 33 19.31 10.85 -5.92
C PHE A 33 18.72 10.57 -7.30
N TYR A 34 19.29 11.16 -8.34
CA TYR A 34 18.78 11.05 -9.70
C TYR A 34 19.80 10.38 -10.65
N PRO A 35 19.36 9.88 -11.82
CA PRO A 35 20.25 9.37 -12.85
C PRO A 35 21.19 10.47 -13.38
N LYS A 36 22.46 10.42 -13.01
CA LYS A 36 23.43 11.50 -13.30
C LYS A 36 23.65 11.76 -14.78
N HIS A 37 23.44 10.76 -15.63
CA HIS A 37 23.52 10.88 -17.09
C HIS A 37 22.40 11.73 -17.71
N LEU A 38 21.31 12.01 -16.97
CA LEU A 38 20.19 12.85 -17.43
C LEU A 38 20.34 14.32 -17.05
N GLY A 39 21.38 14.67 -16.29
CA GLY A 39 21.60 16.04 -15.84
C GLY A 39 20.69 16.45 -14.66
N PRO A 40 20.96 17.63 -14.05
CA PRO A 40 20.18 18.15 -12.95
C PRO A 40 18.76 18.58 -13.35
N GLU A 41 18.54 18.90 -14.62
CA GLU A 41 17.25 19.28 -15.20
C GLU A 41 16.18 18.18 -15.00
N PHE A 42 16.63 16.94 -14.86
CA PHE A 42 15.77 15.83 -14.52
C PHE A 42 14.98 16.09 -13.22
N LEU A 43 15.63 16.64 -12.20
CA LEU A 43 14.98 16.95 -10.92
C LEU A 43 13.97 18.09 -11.04
N GLU A 44 14.23 19.08 -11.88
CA GLU A 44 13.30 20.20 -12.11
C GLU A 44 11.99 19.69 -12.71
N VAL A 45 12.07 18.92 -13.80
CA VAL A 45 10.90 18.32 -14.45
C VAL A 45 10.17 17.37 -13.49
N TYR A 46 10.92 16.57 -12.74
CA TYR A 46 10.32 15.61 -11.82
C TYR A 46 9.61 16.29 -10.63
N SER A 47 10.16 17.40 -10.14
CA SER A 47 9.55 18.25 -9.12
C SER A 47 8.25 18.89 -9.63
N GLN A 48 8.24 19.42 -10.85
CA GLN A 48 7.04 19.98 -11.47
C GLN A 48 5.90 18.94 -11.54
N ILE A 49 6.21 17.71 -11.95
CA ILE A 49 5.21 16.62 -11.99
C ILE A 49 4.66 16.33 -10.59
N LYS A 50 5.52 16.34 -9.55
CA LYS A 50 5.09 16.16 -8.16
C LYS A 50 4.16 17.28 -7.71
N ASP A 51 4.52 18.52 -7.99
CA ASP A 51 3.75 19.71 -7.59
C ASP A 51 2.38 19.75 -8.30
N GLU A 52 2.35 19.45 -9.60
CA GLU A 52 1.09 19.31 -10.35
C GLU A 52 0.19 18.20 -9.79
N ARG A 53 0.77 17.10 -9.32
CA ARG A 53 0.00 16.04 -8.67
C ARG A 53 -0.60 16.51 -7.35
N ILE A 54 0.16 17.24 -6.54
CA ILE A 54 -0.30 17.78 -5.27
C ILE A 54 -1.47 18.76 -5.52
N GLU A 55 -1.34 19.63 -6.49
CA GLU A 55 -2.40 20.56 -6.91
C GLU A 55 -3.65 19.81 -7.39
N ALA A 56 -3.49 18.80 -8.23
CA ALA A 56 -4.62 17.97 -8.69
C ALA A 56 -5.33 17.26 -7.52
N LYS A 57 -4.57 16.80 -6.51
CA LYS A 57 -5.13 16.20 -5.29
C LYS A 57 -5.96 17.21 -4.50
N HIS A 58 -5.47 18.44 -4.34
CA HIS A 58 -6.16 19.51 -3.61
C HIS A 58 -7.43 19.99 -4.36
N ASN A 59 -7.37 20.05 -5.68
CA ASN A 59 -8.49 20.46 -6.52
C ASN A 59 -9.54 19.34 -6.74
N GLY A 60 -9.32 18.15 -6.18
CA GLY A 60 -10.23 17.01 -6.33
C GLY A 60 -10.21 16.35 -7.72
N ASP A 61 -9.24 16.67 -8.57
CA ASP A 61 -9.06 16.04 -9.88
C ASP A 61 -8.45 14.64 -9.71
N LYS A 62 -9.32 13.66 -9.49
CA LYS A 62 -8.95 12.27 -9.26
C LYS A 62 -8.19 11.65 -10.44
N VAL A 63 -8.58 11.99 -11.68
CA VAL A 63 -7.97 11.42 -12.88
C VAL A 63 -6.53 11.90 -13.04
N LYS A 64 -6.31 13.21 -12.98
CA LYS A 64 -4.97 13.81 -13.06
C LYS A 64 -4.09 13.33 -11.91
N ASN A 65 -4.60 13.32 -10.66
CA ASN A 65 -3.86 12.84 -9.50
C ASN A 65 -3.41 11.38 -9.65
N GLU A 66 -4.28 10.46 -10.05
CA GLU A 66 -3.92 9.04 -10.21
C GLU A 66 -2.96 8.82 -11.39
N THR A 67 -3.13 9.55 -12.49
CA THR A 67 -2.22 9.48 -13.64
C THR A 67 -0.81 9.94 -13.28
N LEU A 68 -0.69 11.10 -12.62
CA LEU A 68 0.62 11.63 -12.20
C LEU A 68 1.25 10.79 -11.09
N LYS A 69 0.45 10.22 -10.19
CA LYS A 69 0.91 9.25 -9.18
C LYS A 69 1.52 8.00 -9.82
N LEU A 70 0.87 7.49 -10.88
CA LEU A 70 1.39 6.36 -11.62
C LEU A 70 2.71 6.69 -12.33
N ALA A 71 2.83 7.87 -12.93
CA ALA A 71 4.07 8.35 -13.56
C ALA A 71 5.21 8.48 -12.54
N LEU A 72 4.96 9.13 -11.40
CA LEU A 72 5.95 9.32 -10.34
C LEU A 72 6.42 8.00 -9.72
N ASN A 73 5.49 7.10 -9.41
CA ASN A 73 5.81 5.80 -8.82
C ASN A 73 6.46 4.85 -9.85
N GLY A 74 6.06 4.95 -11.11
CA GLY A 74 6.61 4.15 -12.21
C GLY A 74 8.10 4.41 -12.43
N LEU A 75 8.58 5.62 -12.12
CA LEU A 75 10.00 5.94 -12.24
C LEU A 75 10.87 5.01 -11.39
N SER A 76 10.45 4.62 -10.19
CA SER A 76 11.22 3.72 -9.34
C SER A 76 11.46 2.35 -10.00
N GLY A 77 10.51 1.87 -10.79
CA GLY A 77 10.66 0.68 -11.63
C GLY A 77 11.60 0.93 -12.82
N ASN A 78 11.44 2.07 -13.46
CA ASN A 78 12.28 2.48 -14.60
C ASN A 78 13.75 2.64 -14.23
N LEU A 79 14.05 3.14 -13.03
CA LEU A 79 15.43 3.24 -12.53
C LEU A 79 16.12 1.88 -12.37
N GLN A 80 15.34 0.79 -12.25
CA GLN A 80 15.85 -0.58 -12.10
C GLN A 80 15.92 -1.33 -13.43
N ASN A 81 15.22 -0.84 -14.46
CA ASN A 81 15.14 -1.52 -15.75
C ASN A 81 16.31 -1.11 -16.65
N GLN A 82 17.20 -2.04 -16.91
CA GLN A 82 18.39 -1.83 -17.75
C GLN A 82 18.09 -1.39 -19.19
N HIS A 83 16.87 -1.61 -19.66
CA HIS A 83 16.42 -1.20 -21.01
C HIS A 83 15.74 0.17 -21.01
N ASN A 84 15.65 0.84 -19.85
CA ASN A 84 15.02 2.15 -19.74
C ASN A 84 16.09 3.25 -19.71
N PHE A 85 15.83 4.39 -20.37
CA PHE A 85 16.74 5.52 -20.41
C PHE A 85 17.01 6.14 -19.01
N CYS A 86 16.09 5.92 -18.05
CA CYS A 86 16.28 6.34 -16.66
C CYS A 86 17.11 5.36 -15.82
N TYR A 87 17.64 4.28 -16.40
CA TYR A 87 18.35 3.24 -15.64
C TYR A 87 19.47 3.81 -14.76
N SER A 88 19.34 3.62 -13.45
CA SER A 88 20.30 4.09 -12.45
C SER A 88 20.22 3.25 -11.18
N PRO A 89 20.84 2.06 -11.16
CA PRO A 89 20.82 1.19 -9.99
C PRO A 89 21.43 1.86 -8.75
N PHE A 90 22.39 2.77 -8.96
CA PHE A 90 22.99 3.54 -7.87
C PHE A 90 21.96 4.46 -7.19
N ALA A 91 21.15 5.22 -7.95
CA ALA A 91 20.08 6.04 -7.39
C ALA A 91 19.07 5.21 -6.60
N VAL A 92 18.68 4.04 -7.13
CA VAL A 92 17.79 3.11 -6.43
C VAL A 92 18.38 2.63 -5.10
N MET A 93 19.65 2.26 -5.10
CA MET A 93 20.33 1.82 -3.87
C MET A 93 20.42 2.95 -2.84
N GLN A 94 20.73 4.18 -3.26
CA GLN A 94 20.74 5.34 -2.38
C GLN A 94 19.36 5.56 -1.73
N ILE A 95 18.28 5.53 -2.51
CA ILE A 95 16.92 5.71 -2.00
C ILE A 95 16.58 4.59 -0.98
N ARG A 96 16.80 3.34 -1.34
CA ARG A 96 16.46 2.20 -0.49
C ARG A 96 17.22 2.20 0.84
N ILE A 97 18.53 2.36 0.80
CA ILE A 97 19.37 2.34 2.00
C ILE A 97 19.04 3.53 2.90
N ASN A 98 18.92 4.74 2.33
CA ASN A 98 18.61 5.92 3.12
C ASN A 98 17.17 5.87 3.67
N GLY A 99 16.20 5.40 2.90
CA GLY A 99 14.83 5.18 3.36
C GLY A 99 14.76 4.21 4.55
N GLN A 100 15.46 3.09 4.47
CA GLN A 100 15.54 2.12 5.58
C GLN A 100 16.20 2.71 6.84
N LYS A 101 17.33 3.41 6.68
CA LYS A 101 18.01 4.07 7.81
C LYS A 101 17.12 5.10 8.49
N LYS A 102 16.43 5.95 7.73
CA LYS A 102 15.54 6.98 8.28
C LYS A 102 14.36 6.37 9.03
N LYS A 103 13.74 5.32 8.48
CA LYS A 103 12.66 4.61 9.17
C LYS A 103 13.13 3.90 10.44
N LYS A 104 14.32 3.32 10.42
CA LYS A 104 14.89 2.71 11.61
C LYS A 104 15.02 3.73 12.74
N ILE A 105 15.50 4.95 12.46
CA ILE A 105 15.66 6.01 13.46
C ILE A 105 14.32 6.38 14.12
N ILE A 106 13.26 6.60 13.32
CA ILE A 106 11.95 6.94 13.88
C ILE A 106 11.35 5.75 14.67
N ALA A 107 11.47 4.53 14.15
CA ALA A 107 10.99 3.33 14.84
C ALA A 107 11.68 3.13 16.21
N GLU A 108 13.01 3.31 16.27
CA GLU A 108 13.76 3.22 17.52
C GLU A 108 13.34 4.28 18.52
N LYS A 109 13.19 5.55 18.10
CA LYS A 109 12.72 6.64 18.96
C LYS A 109 11.31 6.38 19.50
N LEU A 110 10.38 5.94 18.68
CA LEU A 110 9.03 5.59 19.09
C LEU A 110 9.02 4.42 20.07
N THR A 111 9.85 3.40 19.83
CA THR A 111 9.98 2.26 20.75
C THR A 111 10.50 2.68 22.12
N GLN A 112 11.46 3.62 22.18
CA GLN A 112 12.03 4.13 23.44
C GLN A 112 10.99 4.80 24.35
N ILE A 113 9.94 5.38 23.80
CA ILE A 113 8.84 6.00 24.58
C ILE A 113 7.71 5.01 24.89
N GLY A 114 7.86 3.72 24.54
CA GLY A 114 6.89 2.68 24.83
C GLY A 114 5.89 2.37 23.70
N CYS A 115 6.09 2.90 22.50
CA CYS A 115 5.31 2.49 21.34
C CYS A 115 5.71 1.08 20.89
N ARG A 116 4.73 0.29 20.47
CA ARG A 116 4.96 -1.00 19.83
C ARG A 116 4.89 -0.86 18.32
N ILE A 117 6.01 -1.15 17.65
CA ILE A 117 6.02 -1.24 16.18
C ILE A 117 5.39 -2.58 15.79
N VAL A 118 4.20 -2.52 15.22
CA VAL A 118 3.45 -3.70 14.76
C VAL A 118 4.03 -4.21 13.45
N GLN A 119 4.25 -3.29 12.52
CA GLN A 119 4.77 -3.59 11.21
C GLN A 119 5.59 -2.43 10.68
N ALA A 120 6.69 -2.76 9.99
CA ALA A 120 7.47 -1.81 9.20
C ALA A 120 7.52 -2.31 7.75
N ASN A 121 6.93 -1.56 6.84
CA ASN A 121 6.98 -1.84 5.41
C ASN A 121 7.96 -0.89 4.69
N THR A 122 7.90 -0.77 3.36
CA THR A 122 8.83 0.08 2.59
C THR A 122 8.65 1.55 2.92
N ASP A 123 7.44 2.02 3.12
CA ASP A 123 7.05 3.42 3.14
C ASP A 123 6.58 3.87 4.53
N GLY A 124 6.06 2.96 5.36
CA GLY A 124 5.41 3.30 6.61
C GLY A 124 5.67 2.35 7.78
N LEU A 125 5.11 2.74 8.91
CA LEU A 125 5.16 2.03 10.19
C LEU A 125 3.75 1.94 10.78
N PHE A 126 3.24 0.72 11.00
CA PHE A 126 2.09 0.53 11.88
C PHE A 126 2.55 0.52 13.33
N VAL A 127 1.98 1.40 14.12
CA VAL A 127 2.38 1.64 15.50
C VAL A 127 1.17 1.53 16.42
N LEU A 128 1.27 0.66 17.43
CA LEU A 128 0.32 0.59 18.54
C LEU A 128 0.91 1.36 19.71
N LEU A 129 0.16 2.33 20.25
CA LEU A 129 0.62 3.16 21.35
C LEU A 129 -0.54 3.51 22.29
N LYS A 130 -0.20 3.90 23.53
CA LYS A 130 -1.18 4.44 24.45
C LYS A 130 -1.53 5.89 24.07
N LYS A 131 -2.81 6.24 24.19
CA LYS A 131 -3.28 7.61 23.94
C LYS A 131 -2.52 8.66 24.78
N SER A 132 -2.11 8.29 25.99
CA SER A 132 -1.37 9.19 26.90
C SER A 132 0.01 9.63 26.40
N ILE A 133 0.64 8.85 25.50
CA ILE A 133 1.97 9.19 24.94
C ILE A 133 1.88 9.70 23.49
N TYR A 134 0.67 9.89 22.94
CA TYR A 134 0.48 10.29 21.55
C TYR A 134 1.17 11.62 21.22
N GLU A 135 1.03 12.63 22.09
CA GLU A 135 1.69 13.93 21.86
C GLU A 135 3.22 13.82 21.82
N GLN A 136 3.78 12.94 22.65
CA GLN A 136 5.22 12.69 22.64
C GLN A 136 5.65 11.98 21.35
N ALA A 137 4.86 11.01 20.88
CA ALA A 137 5.10 10.33 19.60
C ALA A 137 5.00 11.31 18.42
N ASN A 138 3.98 12.18 18.42
CA ASN A 138 3.80 13.21 17.39
C ASN A 138 4.99 14.19 17.37
N LYS A 139 5.48 14.61 18.51
CA LYS A 139 6.69 15.45 18.60
C LYS A 139 7.90 14.77 17.94
N ILE A 140 8.13 13.48 18.21
CA ILE A 140 9.20 12.70 17.56
C ILE A 140 9.02 12.68 16.04
N CYS A 141 7.79 12.50 15.56
CA CYS A 141 7.49 12.54 14.13
C CYS A 141 7.83 13.90 13.52
N ARG A 142 7.44 15.02 14.17
CA ARG A 142 7.76 16.37 13.69
C ARG A 142 9.26 16.67 13.70
N GLU A 143 9.98 16.27 14.73
CA GLU A 143 11.44 16.40 14.78
C GLU A 143 12.10 15.59 13.64
N TRP A 144 11.57 14.40 13.35
CA TRP A 144 12.07 13.57 12.27
C TRP A 144 11.80 14.21 10.88
N GLU A 145 10.62 14.81 10.67
CA GLU A 145 10.29 15.54 9.44
C GLU A 145 11.25 16.72 9.22
N GLN A 146 11.50 17.51 10.26
CA GLN A 146 12.44 18.65 10.20
C GLN A 146 13.86 18.18 9.86
N LEU A 147 14.31 17.09 10.49
CA LEU A 147 15.64 16.53 10.24
C LEU A 147 15.79 15.94 8.84
N THR A 148 14.75 15.31 8.33
CA THR A 148 14.79 14.58 7.07
C THR A 148 14.23 15.34 5.89
N ARG A 149 13.52 16.43 6.12
CA ARG A 149 12.77 17.19 5.10
C ARG A 149 11.76 16.32 4.31
N LEU A 150 11.35 15.21 4.91
CA LEU A 150 10.31 14.33 4.39
C LEU A 150 9.04 14.54 5.21
N THR A 151 7.87 14.44 4.57
CA THR A 151 6.57 14.62 5.22
C THR A 151 6.00 13.25 5.60
N LEU A 152 5.44 13.17 6.81
CA LEU A 152 4.70 12.00 7.29
C LEU A 152 3.19 12.23 7.16
N GLU A 153 2.50 11.23 6.69
CA GLU A 153 1.03 11.14 6.71
C GLU A 153 0.63 10.14 7.80
N GLU A 154 -0.37 10.47 8.61
CA GLU A 154 -0.91 9.62 9.66
C GLU A 154 -2.31 9.16 9.28
N GLU A 155 -2.55 7.86 9.38
CA GLU A 155 -3.89 7.26 9.29
C GLU A 155 -4.19 6.48 10.58
N ARG A 156 -5.45 6.52 11.05
CA ARG A 156 -5.90 5.82 12.27
C ARG A 156 -6.74 4.61 11.95
N PHE A 157 -6.57 3.57 12.75
CA PHE A 157 -7.21 2.27 12.54
C PHE A 157 -7.89 1.74 13.80
N GLU A 158 -9.02 1.09 13.60
CA GLU A 158 -9.78 0.40 14.67
C GLU A 158 -9.33 -1.04 14.86
N ALA A 159 -8.78 -1.66 13.81
CA ALA A 159 -8.30 -3.04 13.86
C ALA A 159 -7.32 -3.34 12.72
N MET A 160 -6.44 -4.31 12.96
CA MET A 160 -5.57 -4.88 11.94
C MET A 160 -5.53 -6.41 12.08
N TYR A 161 -5.81 -7.10 11.00
CA TYR A 161 -5.72 -8.55 10.86
C TYR A 161 -4.54 -8.85 9.96
N GLN A 162 -3.40 -9.21 10.53
CA GLN A 162 -2.15 -9.40 9.82
C GLN A 162 -1.81 -10.88 9.71
N TYR A 163 -1.57 -11.36 8.49
CA TYR A 163 -0.95 -12.64 8.24
C TYR A 163 0.55 -12.48 7.96
N ALA A 164 0.91 -11.46 7.18
CA ALA A 164 2.29 -11.09 6.86
C ALA A 164 2.38 -9.59 6.53
N ILE A 165 3.61 -9.06 6.36
CA ILE A 165 3.85 -7.64 6.04
C ILE A 165 3.09 -7.18 4.79
N ASN A 166 2.94 -8.06 3.80
CA ASN A 166 2.24 -7.77 2.55
C ASN A 166 0.91 -8.53 2.43
N ASP A 167 0.37 -9.00 3.55
CA ASP A 167 -0.87 -9.77 3.57
C ASP A 167 -1.65 -9.45 4.85
N TYR A 168 -2.53 -8.45 4.77
CA TYR A 168 -3.26 -7.92 5.91
C TYR A 168 -4.56 -7.21 5.50
N ILE A 169 -5.48 -7.12 6.45
CA ILE A 169 -6.67 -6.27 6.42
C ILE A 169 -6.52 -5.26 7.55
N ALA A 170 -6.62 -3.97 7.25
CA ALA A 170 -6.62 -2.91 8.25
C ALA A 170 -7.89 -2.07 8.12
N VAL A 171 -8.58 -1.89 9.23
CA VAL A 171 -9.87 -1.21 9.31
C VAL A 171 -9.64 0.19 9.85
N LYS A 172 -9.88 1.20 9.02
CA LYS A 172 -9.72 2.61 9.40
C LYS A 172 -10.79 3.04 10.39
N GLU A 173 -10.46 4.04 11.19
CA GLU A 173 -11.39 4.70 12.12
C GLU A 173 -12.67 5.15 11.41
N GLY A 174 -13.82 4.94 12.05
CA GLY A 174 -15.14 5.28 11.51
C GLY A 174 -15.79 4.19 10.64
N TYR A 175 -15.13 3.05 10.40
CA TYR A 175 -15.76 1.95 9.66
C TYR A 175 -16.93 1.33 10.41
N ARG A 176 -16.81 1.11 11.71
CA ARG A 176 -17.85 0.48 12.50
C ARG A 176 -19.16 1.27 12.49
N GLU A 177 -19.06 2.59 12.42
CA GLU A 177 -20.18 3.53 12.37
C GLU A 177 -20.80 3.63 10.98
N THR A 178 -19.94 3.77 9.95
CA THR A 178 -20.41 4.09 8.60
C THR A 178 -20.58 2.88 7.69
N LYS A 179 -19.89 1.76 8.01
CA LYS A 179 -19.78 0.56 7.15
C LYS A 179 -19.29 0.87 5.73
N ASN A 180 -18.55 1.98 5.57
CA ASN A 180 -18.02 2.37 4.28
C ASN A 180 -16.85 1.45 3.87
N PRO A 181 -16.97 0.67 2.78
CA PRO A 181 -15.93 -0.27 2.34
C PRO A 181 -14.62 0.41 1.93
N ASP A 182 -14.62 1.72 1.67
CA ASP A 182 -13.41 2.49 1.36
C ASP A 182 -12.51 2.71 2.59
N LEU A 183 -13.05 2.48 3.79
CA LEU A 183 -12.30 2.52 5.04
C LEU A 183 -11.60 1.18 5.36
N ILE A 184 -11.71 0.18 4.50
CA ILE A 184 -10.97 -1.08 4.63
C ILE A 184 -9.77 -1.05 3.69
N LYS A 185 -8.57 -1.00 4.27
CA LYS A 185 -7.29 -1.10 3.56
C LYS A 185 -6.88 -2.58 3.49
N THR A 186 -6.73 -3.11 2.29
CA THR A 186 -6.35 -4.51 2.10
C THR A 186 -5.05 -4.62 1.31
N LYS A 187 -4.21 -5.57 1.69
CA LYS A 187 -3.00 -5.94 0.97
C LYS A 187 -2.84 -7.46 1.03
N GLY A 188 -2.58 -8.09 -0.11
CA GLY A 188 -2.40 -9.54 -0.18
C GLY A 188 -3.10 -10.18 -1.36
N MET A 189 -2.63 -11.37 -1.75
CA MET A 189 -3.07 -12.04 -2.97
C MET A 189 -4.54 -12.45 -2.92
N PHE A 190 -5.04 -12.88 -1.75
CA PHE A 190 -6.40 -13.38 -1.59
C PHE A 190 -7.41 -12.34 -1.12
N ILE A 191 -6.96 -11.17 -0.65
CA ILE A 191 -7.81 -10.14 -0.05
C ILE A 191 -7.80 -8.82 -0.83
N THR A 192 -6.84 -8.60 -1.70
CA THR A 192 -6.87 -7.43 -2.59
C THR A 192 -7.94 -7.64 -3.65
N LYS A 193 -8.72 -6.60 -3.94
CA LYS A 193 -9.67 -6.56 -5.06
C LYS A 193 -8.88 -6.61 -6.37
N VAL A 194 -8.40 -7.78 -6.73
CA VAL A 194 -7.51 -7.93 -7.87
C VAL A 194 -8.27 -7.69 -9.15
N LEU A 195 -7.69 -6.83 -9.95
CA LEU A 195 -8.10 -6.58 -11.31
C LEU A 195 -7.98 -7.84 -12.16
N LEU A 196 -9.00 -8.08 -12.94
CA LEU A 196 -9.05 -9.03 -14.04
C LEU A 196 -7.74 -8.96 -14.84
N GLY A 197 -6.97 -10.04 -14.81
CA GLY A 197 -5.75 -10.18 -15.63
C GLY A 197 -4.56 -10.83 -14.92
N LYS A 198 -4.55 -10.82 -13.58
CA LYS A 198 -3.56 -11.57 -12.78
C LYS A 198 -4.19 -12.33 -11.61
N GLY A 199 -5.46 -12.14 -11.34
CA GLY A 199 -6.15 -12.77 -10.24
C GLY A 199 -6.83 -14.04 -10.68
N LEU A 200 -6.41 -15.13 -10.12
CA LEU A 200 -6.90 -16.47 -10.37
C LEU A 200 -8.10 -16.83 -9.48
N SER A 201 -8.43 -15.96 -8.52
CA SER A 201 -9.46 -16.26 -7.54
C SER A 201 -10.79 -15.59 -7.84
N ALA A 202 -11.87 -16.30 -7.51
CA ALA A 202 -13.22 -15.77 -7.56
C ALA A 202 -13.37 -14.56 -6.63
N LYS A 203 -14.10 -13.54 -7.07
CA LYS A 203 -14.30 -12.28 -6.30
C LYS A 203 -14.97 -12.49 -4.94
N ILE A 204 -15.68 -13.61 -4.76
CA ILE A 204 -16.28 -13.98 -3.48
C ILE A 204 -15.24 -14.26 -2.41
N ILE A 205 -14.04 -14.71 -2.76
CA ILE A 205 -12.99 -15.07 -1.81
C ILE A 205 -12.56 -13.85 -0.97
N PRO A 206 -12.08 -12.76 -1.57
CA PRO A 206 -11.73 -11.58 -0.78
C PRO A 206 -12.93 -10.98 -0.02
N GLU A 207 -14.13 -11.04 -0.58
CA GLU A 207 -15.34 -10.58 0.09
C GLU A 207 -15.65 -11.41 1.35
N ALA A 208 -15.59 -12.73 1.25
CA ALA A 208 -15.86 -13.62 2.37
C ALA A 208 -14.79 -13.49 3.47
N ILE A 209 -13.52 -13.39 3.09
CA ILE A 209 -12.43 -13.21 4.05
C ILE A 209 -12.57 -11.87 4.79
N ILE A 210 -12.84 -10.78 4.08
CA ILE A 210 -13.01 -9.46 4.69
C ILE A 210 -14.19 -9.46 5.64
N LYS A 211 -15.37 -9.96 5.23
CA LYS A 211 -16.57 -10.04 6.07
C LYS A 211 -16.36 -10.90 7.31
N TYR A 212 -15.61 -11.99 7.17
CA TYR A 212 -15.29 -12.86 8.31
C TYR A 212 -14.47 -12.13 9.38
N PHE A 213 -13.36 -11.52 8.98
CA PHE A 213 -12.49 -10.86 9.95
C PHE A 213 -13.05 -9.53 10.46
N VAL A 214 -13.70 -8.75 9.61
CA VAL A 214 -14.12 -7.38 9.94
C VAL A 214 -15.51 -7.34 10.57
N ASP A 215 -16.45 -8.13 10.05
CA ASP A 215 -17.85 -8.11 10.47
C ASP A 215 -18.27 -9.38 11.24
N GLY A 216 -17.39 -10.38 11.36
CA GLY A 216 -17.69 -11.65 12.06
C GLY A 216 -18.67 -12.55 11.31
N ILE A 217 -18.89 -12.32 10.01
CA ILE A 217 -19.82 -13.11 9.20
C ILE A 217 -19.16 -14.41 8.76
N PRO A 218 -19.73 -15.59 9.04
CA PRO A 218 -19.18 -16.85 8.59
C PRO A 218 -18.98 -16.91 7.08
N VAL A 219 -17.86 -17.50 6.66
CA VAL A 219 -17.50 -17.61 5.22
C VAL A 219 -18.60 -18.30 4.43
N GLU A 220 -19.17 -19.38 5.01
CA GLU A 220 -20.27 -20.15 4.39
C GLU A 220 -21.52 -19.30 4.16
N ASP A 221 -21.88 -18.42 5.07
CA ASP A 221 -23.04 -17.55 4.92
C ASP A 221 -22.85 -16.54 3.81
N THR A 222 -21.63 -15.99 3.68
CA THR A 222 -21.29 -15.10 2.56
C THR A 222 -21.37 -15.83 1.22
N ILE A 223 -20.88 -17.07 1.15
CA ILE A 223 -20.90 -17.86 -0.08
C ILE A 223 -22.34 -18.29 -0.42
N LYS A 224 -23.09 -18.84 0.54
CA LYS A 224 -24.48 -19.28 0.34
C LYS A 224 -25.42 -18.13 -0.01
N GLY A 225 -25.18 -16.95 0.56
CA GLY A 225 -25.94 -15.73 0.26
C GLY A 225 -25.58 -15.06 -1.06
N CYS A 226 -24.56 -15.55 -1.79
CA CYS A 226 -24.11 -14.95 -3.04
C CYS A 226 -25.02 -15.35 -4.20
N THR A 227 -25.85 -14.42 -4.67
CA THR A 227 -26.71 -14.60 -5.86
C THR A 227 -26.01 -14.20 -7.18
N ALA A 228 -24.87 -13.52 -7.08
CA ALA A 228 -24.16 -13.02 -8.25
C ALA A 228 -23.13 -14.04 -8.76
N ILE A 229 -23.51 -14.83 -9.74
CA ILE A 229 -22.68 -15.91 -10.32
C ILE A 229 -21.27 -15.38 -10.75
N ARG A 230 -21.19 -14.12 -11.20
CA ARG A 230 -19.90 -13.49 -11.60
C ARG A 230 -18.88 -13.39 -10.46
N LYS A 231 -19.30 -13.43 -9.20
CA LYS A 231 -18.41 -13.42 -8.05
C LYS A 231 -17.80 -14.79 -7.77
N LEU A 232 -18.44 -15.85 -8.27
CA LEU A 232 -18.02 -17.24 -8.08
C LEU A 232 -17.11 -17.74 -9.22
N LEU A 233 -17.03 -16.97 -10.30
CA LEU A 233 -16.25 -17.36 -11.47
C LEU A 233 -14.75 -17.11 -11.23
N MET A 234 -13.95 -18.10 -11.57
CA MET A 234 -12.50 -17.97 -11.68
C MET A 234 -12.11 -17.59 -13.10
N SER A 235 -11.01 -16.89 -13.27
CA SER A 235 -10.46 -16.52 -14.58
C SER A 235 -9.02 -16.99 -14.65
N GLU A 236 -8.69 -17.78 -15.64
CA GLU A 236 -7.33 -18.20 -15.90
C GLU A 236 -6.92 -17.87 -17.34
N LYS A 237 -5.70 -17.37 -17.50
CA LYS A 237 -5.12 -17.07 -18.80
C LYS A 237 -4.14 -18.17 -19.19
N THR A 238 -4.48 -18.90 -20.23
CA THR A 238 -3.58 -19.93 -20.79
C THR A 238 -2.37 -19.30 -21.49
N GLY A 239 -1.22 -19.96 -21.37
CA GLY A 239 0.01 -19.58 -22.08
C GLY A 239 -0.18 -19.64 -23.60
N LYS A 240 0.68 -18.91 -24.35
CA LYS A 240 0.58 -18.83 -25.83
C LYS A 240 0.73 -20.17 -26.55
N GLN A 241 1.38 -21.13 -25.90
CA GLN A 241 1.59 -22.49 -26.44
C GLN A 241 0.38 -23.43 -26.30
N TRP A 242 -0.65 -23.00 -25.55
CA TRP A 242 -1.84 -23.78 -25.30
C TRP A 242 -3.04 -23.16 -25.98
N HIS A 243 -3.95 -23.99 -26.49
CA HIS A 243 -5.29 -23.62 -26.91
C HIS A 243 -6.30 -24.19 -25.93
N VAL A 244 -7.43 -23.54 -25.83
CA VAL A 244 -8.50 -23.92 -24.94
C VAL A 244 -9.66 -24.40 -25.78
N GLU A 245 -10.18 -25.54 -25.43
CA GLU A 245 -11.30 -26.17 -26.13
C GLU A 245 -12.42 -26.50 -25.13
N TYR A 246 -13.66 -26.26 -25.53
CA TYR A 246 -14.85 -26.66 -24.78
C TYR A 246 -15.87 -27.18 -25.74
N MET A 247 -16.36 -28.43 -25.53
CA MET A 247 -17.31 -29.13 -26.43
C MET A 247 -16.85 -29.14 -27.89
N ASN A 248 -15.57 -29.47 -28.13
CA ASN A 248 -14.93 -29.48 -29.45
C ASN A 248 -14.92 -28.13 -30.18
N GLN A 249 -15.06 -27.04 -29.46
CA GLN A 249 -14.97 -25.70 -30.02
C GLN A 249 -13.82 -24.93 -29.35
N GLU A 250 -12.97 -24.32 -30.18
CA GLU A 250 -11.89 -23.51 -29.71
C GLU A 250 -12.44 -22.27 -28.96
N GLN A 251 -11.92 -22.03 -27.76
CA GLN A 251 -12.32 -20.94 -26.88
C GLN A 251 -11.25 -19.86 -26.84
N GLN A 252 -11.62 -18.67 -26.38
CA GLN A 252 -10.69 -17.60 -26.14
C GLN A 252 -9.64 -18.03 -25.09
N ARG A 253 -8.40 -17.55 -25.21
CA ARG A 253 -7.28 -17.86 -24.28
C ARG A 253 -7.52 -17.43 -22.84
N THR A 254 -8.56 -16.66 -22.57
CA THR A 254 -8.98 -16.30 -21.23
C THR A 254 -10.27 -17.02 -20.93
N ASN A 255 -10.19 -18.03 -20.07
CA ASN A 255 -11.36 -18.78 -19.64
C ASN A 255 -11.87 -18.25 -18.30
N ARG A 256 -13.19 -18.33 -18.15
CA ARG A 256 -13.92 -18.01 -16.93
C ARG A 256 -14.68 -19.24 -16.53
N PHE A 257 -14.36 -19.76 -15.36
CA PHE A 257 -14.98 -20.93 -14.76
C PHE A 257 -15.76 -20.55 -13.52
#